data_3718aab08e1fed3b28910797e71fc987
#
_entry.id   3718aab08e1fed3b28910797e71fc987
#
_cell.length_a   1.000
_cell.length_b   1.000
_cell.length_c   1.000
_cell.angle_alpha   90.00
_cell.angle_beta   90.00
_cell.angle_gamma   90.00
#
_symmetry.space_group_name_H-M   'P 1'
#
loop_
_entity.id
_entity.type
_entity.pdbx_description
1 polymer ?
#
loop_
_entity_poly.entity_id
_entity_poly.type
_entity_poly.pdbx_seq_one_letter_code
_entity_poly.pdbx_strand_id
1 'polypeptide(L)'
;AIKKVVYKPVPHIYSSMPAEEDLYAIFRCGGNLVARGISTCIEILAHRKWRQNRRTALHKSETEGITVAVSNDLASFWIILDTNLVHTHGIHPVHTLDEMSKLKGSFPHNIVLWGAKNAQGEMVAGILVYLTTHVIHSQYIAATPEGKASGAVDAIMYEILKQNYRYFDFG
;
A
#
# COMPACT_ATOMS: atom_id res chain seq x y z
N ALA A 1 -13.17 -26.63 21.96
CA ALA A 1 -13.27 -25.38 22.73
C ALA A 1 -12.16 -24.43 22.32
N ILE A 2 -12.47 -23.15 22.15
CA ILE A 2 -11.48 -22.08 21.85
C ILE A 2 -10.63 -21.89 23.11
N LYS A 3 -9.30 -21.97 22.95
CA LYS A 3 -8.35 -21.80 24.06
C LYS A 3 -7.68 -20.44 24.10
N LYS A 4 -7.63 -19.76 22.95
CA LYS A 4 -6.96 -18.48 22.79
C LYS A 4 -7.64 -17.66 21.70
N VAL A 5 -7.83 -16.37 21.93
CA VAL A 5 -8.27 -15.38 20.96
C VAL A 5 -7.19 -14.31 20.89
N VAL A 6 -6.76 -13.97 19.68
CA VAL A 6 -5.87 -12.83 19.44
C VAL A 6 -6.66 -11.81 18.62
N TYR A 7 -6.78 -10.61 19.16
CA TYR A 7 -7.49 -9.50 18.54
C TYR A 7 -6.49 -8.45 18.07
N LYS A 8 -6.59 -8.05 16.80
CA LYS A 8 -5.83 -6.96 16.21
C LYS A 8 -6.80 -5.82 15.88
N PRO A 9 -6.81 -4.72 16.63
CA PRO A 9 -7.73 -3.62 16.37
C PRO A 9 -7.44 -2.95 15.04
N VAL A 10 -8.48 -2.48 14.38
CA VAL A 10 -8.35 -1.63 13.20
C VAL A 10 -7.92 -0.23 13.65
N PRO A 11 -6.93 0.40 13.01
CA PRO A 11 -6.50 1.75 13.36
C PRO A 11 -7.64 2.77 13.26
N HIS A 12 -7.68 3.76 14.15
CA HIS A 12 -8.74 4.76 14.24
C HIS A 12 -8.98 5.55 12.94
N ILE A 13 -7.98 5.67 12.08
CA ILE A 13 -8.09 6.37 10.78
C ILE A 13 -9.13 5.75 9.83
N TYR A 14 -9.49 4.47 10.05
CA TYR A 14 -10.50 3.76 9.25
C TYR A 14 -11.93 3.98 9.76
N SER A 15 -12.07 4.49 10.97
CA SER A 15 -13.37 4.75 11.59
C SER A 15 -13.94 6.09 11.14
N SER A 16 -15.26 6.16 10.94
CA SER A 16 -15.97 7.41 10.63
C SER A 16 -16.05 8.36 11.82
N MET A 17 -15.97 7.82 13.03
CA MET A 17 -15.91 8.54 14.30
C MET A 17 -14.96 7.79 15.25
N PRO A 18 -14.42 8.45 16.29
CA PRO A 18 -13.65 7.76 17.33
C PRO A 18 -14.46 6.61 17.93
N ALA A 19 -13.89 5.42 17.95
CA ALA A 19 -14.52 4.19 18.45
C ALA A 19 -13.43 3.32 19.08
N GLU A 20 -13.52 3.11 20.40
CA GLU A 20 -12.58 2.30 21.18
C GLU A 20 -13.33 1.34 22.13
N GLU A 21 -14.61 1.10 21.87
CA GLU A 21 -15.48 0.24 22.68
C GLU A 21 -14.99 -1.19 22.70
N ASP A 22 -14.41 -1.65 21.61
CA ASP A 22 -13.79 -2.97 21.46
C ASP A 22 -12.59 -3.13 22.40
N LEU A 23 -11.73 -2.12 22.48
CA LEU A 23 -10.56 -2.11 23.36
C LEU A 23 -10.99 -2.09 24.83
N TYR A 24 -12.02 -1.29 25.17
CA TYR A 24 -12.61 -1.26 26.50
C TYR A 24 -13.21 -2.62 26.86
N ALA A 25 -13.96 -3.25 25.97
CA ALA A 25 -14.54 -4.57 26.19
C ALA A 25 -13.47 -5.64 26.44
N ILE A 26 -12.38 -5.63 25.65
CA ILE A 26 -11.24 -6.54 25.83
C ILE A 26 -10.59 -6.33 27.20
N PHE A 27 -10.36 -5.08 27.58
CA PHE A 27 -9.83 -4.73 28.89
C PHE A 27 -10.73 -5.27 30.02
N ARG A 28 -12.05 -5.08 29.94
CA ARG A 28 -13.04 -5.57 30.90
C ARG A 28 -13.08 -7.09 30.99
N CYS A 29 -12.79 -7.79 29.89
CA CYS A 29 -12.68 -9.25 29.86
C CYS A 29 -11.31 -9.80 30.32
N GLY A 30 -10.43 -8.95 30.81
CA GLY A 30 -9.09 -9.36 31.26
C GLY A 30 -8.11 -9.69 30.14
N GLY A 31 -8.30 -9.10 28.97
CA GLY A 31 -7.37 -9.24 27.86
C GLY A 31 -6.01 -8.62 28.16
N ASN A 32 -4.94 -9.25 27.68
CA ASN A 32 -3.57 -8.80 27.87
C ASN A 32 -2.99 -8.30 26.55
N LEU A 33 -2.26 -7.18 26.58
CA LEU A 33 -1.51 -6.70 25.44
C LEU A 33 -0.29 -7.61 25.20
N VAL A 34 -0.27 -8.33 24.07
CA VAL A 34 0.79 -9.29 23.75
C VAL A 34 1.78 -8.78 22.69
N ALA A 35 1.36 -7.81 21.87
CA ALA A 35 2.21 -7.17 20.88
C ALA A 35 1.67 -5.78 20.54
N ARG A 36 2.54 -4.87 20.14
CA ARG A 36 2.18 -3.56 19.62
C ARG A 36 3.02 -3.28 18.36
N GLY A 37 2.35 -3.09 17.23
CA GLY A 37 2.94 -2.60 15.99
C GLY A 37 2.78 -1.08 15.88
N ILE A 38 3.65 -0.45 15.09
CA ILE A 38 3.54 0.95 14.70
C ILE A 38 3.43 0.97 13.19
N SER A 39 2.38 1.58 12.66
CA SER A 39 2.25 1.87 11.24
C SER A 39 2.44 3.36 10.96
N THR A 40 2.80 3.70 9.72
CA THR A 40 2.98 5.09 9.29
C THR A 40 1.78 5.51 8.45
N CYS A 41 1.19 6.63 8.82
CA CYS A 41 0.07 7.22 8.09
C CYS A 41 0.38 8.66 7.69
N ILE A 42 -0.05 9.05 6.48
CA ILE A 42 -0.02 10.44 6.02
C ILE A 42 -1.46 10.96 5.99
N GLU A 43 -1.71 12.12 6.59
CA GLU A 43 -2.92 12.89 6.34
C GLU A 43 -2.72 13.67 5.03
N ILE A 44 -3.41 13.25 3.96
CA ILE A 44 -3.19 13.74 2.59
C ILE A 44 -3.51 15.23 2.48
N LEU A 45 -4.58 15.68 3.15
CA LEU A 45 -5.03 17.07 3.12
C LEU A 45 -4.17 18.00 3.98
N ALA A 46 -3.34 17.47 4.89
CA ALA A 46 -2.38 18.27 5.63
C ALA A 46 -1.23 18.67 4.70
N HIS A 47 -1.25 19.93 4.24
CA HIS A 47 -0.30 20.45 3.27
C HIS A 47 1.15 20.29 3.77
N ARG A 48 1.88 19.30 3.23
CA ARG A 48 3.29 19.03 3.57
C ARG A 48 4.15 19.15 2.31
N LYS A 49 5.21 19.92 2.43
CA LYS A 49 6.22 19.98 1.37
C LYS A 49 6.96 18.64 1.29
N TRP A 50 7.04 18.10 0.09
CA TRP A 50 7.88 16.93 -0.17
C TRP A 50 9.34 17.25 0.14
N ARG A 51 10.04 16.32 0.78
CA ARG A 51 11.49 16.45 1.03
C ARG A 51 12.24 16.54 -0.30
N GLN A 52 13.40 17.22 -0.27
CA GLN A 52 14.19 17.47 -1.48
C GLN A 52 14.53 16.19 -2.25
N ASN A 53 14.94 15.11 -1.56
CA ASN A 53 15.27 13.84 -2.20
C ASN A 53 14.07 13.22 -2.94
N ARG A 54 12.84 13.36 -2.43
CA ARG A 54 11.63 12.86 -3.10
C ARG A 54 11.27 13.70 -4.31
N ARG A 55 11.47 15.02 -4.25
CA ARG A 55 11.29 15.91 -5.41
C ARG A 55 12.31 15.60 -6.50
N THR A 56 13.55 15.33 -6.13
CA THR A 56 14.59 14.90 -7.08
C THR A 56 14.24 13.57 -7.74
N ALA A 57 13.75 12.59 -6.97
CA ALA A 57 13.31 11.30 -7.52
C ALA A 57 12.11 11.46 -8.48
N LEU A 58 11.14 12.30 -8.13
CA LEU A 58 10.00 12.59 -8.99
C LEU A 58 10.45 13.26 -10.29
N HIS A 59 11.30 14.28 -10.23
CA HIS A 59 11.84 14.93 -11.43
C HIS A 59 12.64 13.94 -12.30
N LYS A 60 13.42 13.06 -11.67
CA LYS A 60 14.13 11.99 -12.38
C LYS A 60 13.17 11.08 -13.13
N SER A 61 12.07 10.66 -12.50
CA SER A 61 11.07 9.82 -13.16
C SER A 61 10.47 10.47 -14.39
N GLU A 62 10.22 11.77 -14.34
CA GLU A 62 9.74 12.55 -15.49
C GLU A 62 10.76 12.57 -16.64
N THR A 63 12.04 12.83 -16.33
CA THR A 63 13.12 12.89 -17.34
C THR A 63 13.45 11.54 -17.96
N GLU A 64 13.25 10.44 -17.23
CA GLU A 64 13.42 9.07 -17.72
C GLU A 64 12.17 8.50 -18.40
N GLY A 65 11.12 9.32 -18.58
CA GLY A 65 9.92 8.94 -19.31
C GLY A 65 9.04 7.92 -18.59
N ILE A 66 9.10 7.89 -17.25
CA ILE A 66 8.20 7.04 -16.45
C ILE A 66 6.77 7.56 -16.57
N THR A 67 5.86 6.67 -16.91
CA THR A 67 4.42 6.95 -16.96
C THR A 67 3.69 6.19 -15.89
N VAL A 68 2.75 6.84 -15.19
CA VAL A 68 1.97 6.25 -14.10
C VAL A 68 0.50 6.21 -14.46
N ALA A 69 -0.14 5.06 -14.26
CA ALA A 69 -1.58 4.88 -14.45
C ALA A 69 -2.12 3.76 -13.58
N VAL A 70 -3.45 3.74 -13.40
CA VAL A 70 -4.15 2.57 -12.88
C VAL A 70 -4.01 1.43 -13.88
N SER A 71 -3.65 0.25 -13.39
CA SER A 71 -3.35 -0.93 -14.20
C SER A 71 -4.22 -2.13 -13.79
N ASN A 72 -4.53 -2.98 -14.75
CA ASN A 72 -5.13 -4.29 -14.49
C ASN A 72 -4.11 -5.43 -14.63
N ASP A 73 -2.87 -5.12 -14.95
CA ASP A 73 -1.80 -6.10 -15.13
C ASP A 73 -1.21 -6.53 -13.77
N LEU A 74 -2.01 -7.30 -13.02
CA LEU A 74 -1.56 -7.91 -11.77
C LEU A 74 -0.42 -8.91 -11.99
N ALA A 75 -0.38 -9.56 -13.15
CA ALA A 75 0.63 -10.60 -13.41
C ALA A 75 2.04 -10.01 -13.46
N SER A 76 2.25 -8.95 -14.24
CA SER A 76 3.56 -8.26 -14.29
C SER A 76 3.95 -7.70 -12.92
N PHE A 77 2.99 -7.11 -12.19
CA PHE A 77 3.26 -6.63 -10.83
C PHE A 77 3.64 -7.75 -9.87
N TRP A 78 2.99 -8.92 -9.96
CA TRP A 78 3.25 -10.06 -9.08
C TRP A 78 4.65 -10.64 -9.27
N ILE A 79 5.13 -10.67 -10.51
CA ILE A 79 6.52 -11.05 -10.82
C ILE A 79 7.51 -10.13 -10.12
N ILE A 80 7.29 -8.81 -10.18
CA ILE A 80 8.15 -7.82 -9.53
C ILE A 80 8.10 -8.00 -8.00
N LEU A 81 6.90 -8.15 -7.44
CA LEU A 81 6.67 -8.30 -6.01
C LEU A 81 7.34 -9.56 -5.46
N ASP A 82 7.09 -10.70 -6.10
CA ASP A 82 7.64 -11.99 -5.70
C ASP A 82 9.17 -11.98 -5.77
N THR A 83 9.72 -11.49 -6.89
CA THR A 83 11.18 -11.34 -7.05
C THR A 83 11.80 -10.51 -5.94
N ASN A 84 11.17 -9.38 -5.57
CA ASN A 84 11.68 -8.53 -4.50
C ASN A 84 11.61 -9.20 -3.12
N LEU A 85 10.52 -9.88 -2.80
CA LEU A 85 10.33 -10.53 -1.51
C LEU A 85 11.26 -11.73 -1.36
N VAL A 86 11.39 -12.55 -2.38
CA VAL A 86 12.32 -13.71 -2.38
C VAL A 86 13.75 -13.23 -2.25
N HIS A 87 14.16 -12.22 -3.04
CA HIS A 87 15.52 -11.71 -3.00
C HIS A 87 15.89 -11.06 -1.65
N THR A 88 14.94 -10.31 -1.06
CA THR A 88 15.23 -9.52 0.15
C THR A 88 15.00 -10.30 1.44
N HIS A 89 14.00 -11.17 1.48
CA HIS A 89 13.53 -11.81 2.71
C HIS A 89 13.43 -13.34 2.61
N GLY A 90 13.62 -13.94 1.44
CA GLY A 90 13.47 -15.37 1.22
C GLY A 90 12.03 -15.89 1.38
N ILE A 91 11.04 -15.01 1.19
CA ILE A 91 9.62 -15.33 1.34
C ILE A 91 8.82 -14.93 0.11
N HIS A 92 7.65 -15.55 -0.08
CA HIS A 92 6.69 -15.18 -1.11
C HIS A 92 5.61 -14.22 -0.54
N PRO A 93 4.85 -13.50 -1.40
CA PRO A 93 3.69 -12.73 -0.96
C PRO A 93 2.70 -13.61 -0.17
N VAL A 94 2.03 -13.02 0.83
CA VAL A 94 1.02 -13.73 1.63
C VAL A 94 -0.14 -14.24 0.77
N HIS A 95 -0.53 -13.47 -0.25
CA HIS A 95 -1.55 -13.86 -1.22
C HIS A 95 -0.87 -14.38 -2.50
N THR A 96 -1.46 -15.37 -3.12
CA THR A 96 -1.13 -15.77 -4.49
C THR A 96 -1.73 -14.78 -5.49
N LEU A 97 -1.22 -14.78 -6.72
CA LEU A 97 -1.80 -14.00 -7.83
C LEU A 97 -3.28 -14.34 -8.05
N ASP A 98 -3.64 -15.63 -7.97
CA ASP A 98 -5.03 -16.10 -8.17
C ASP A 98 -5.96 -15.59 -7.06
N GLU A 99 -5.51 -15.63 -5.80
CA GLU A 99 -6.28 -15.10 -4.67
C GLU A 99 -6.50 -13.60 -4.82
N MET A 100 -5.45 -12.84 -5.16
CA MET A 100 -5.57 -11.40 -5.37
C MET A 100 -6.43 -11.06 -6.59
N SER A 101 -6.36 -11.83 -7.65
CA SER A 101 -7.21 -11.66 -8.83
C SER A 101 -8.70 -11.89 -8.50
N LYS A 102 -9.01 -12.91 -7.69
CA LYS A 102 -10.37 -13.18 -7.20
C LYS A 102 -10.85 -12.05 -6.29
N LEU A 103 -10.01 -11.60 -5.35
CA LEU A 103 -10.34 -10.48 -4.47
C LEU A 103 -10.60 -9.19 -5.26
N LYS A 104 -9.73 -8.85 -6.22
CA LYS A 104 -9.93 -7.69 -7.09
C LYS A 104 -11.20 -7.82 -7.94
N GLY A 105 -11.51 -9.02 -8.42
CA GLY A 105 -12.76 -9.30 -9.15
C GLY A 105 -14.00 -9.09 -8.29
N SER A 106 -13.94 -9.44 -7.00
CA SER A 106 -15.03 -9.24 -6.03
C SER A 106 -15.15 -7.79 -5.56
N PHE A 107 -14.04 -7.05 -5.51
CA PHE A 107 -13.97 -5.67 -5.03
C PHE A 107 -13.25 -4.75 -6.03
N PRO A 108 -13.76 -4.62 -7.28
CA PRO A 108 -13.03 -3.95 -8.37
C PRO A 108 -12.79 -2.46 -8.13
N HIS A 109 -13.61 -1.80 -7.31
CA HIS A 109 -13.48 -0.39 -6.97
C HIS A 109 -12.63 -0.16 -5.71
N ASN A 110 -12.39 -1.20 -4.91
CA ASN A 110 -11.67 -1.09 -3.65
C ASN A 110 -10.23 -1.62 -3.73
N ILE A 111 -9.92 -2.48 -4.70
CA ILE A 111 -8.59 -3.03 -4.91
C ILE A 111 -8.03 -2.49 -6.21
N VAL A 112 -7.08 -1.57 -6.10
CA VAL A 112 -6.54 -0.84 -7.25
C VAL A 112 -5.03 -1.01 -7.31
N LEU A 113 -4.51 -1.37 -8.49
CA LEU A 113 -3.09 -1.37 -8.78
C LEU A 113 -2.74 -0.07 -9.52
N TRP A 114 -1.83 0.70 -8.93
CA TRP A 114 -1.13 1.77 -9.63
C TRP A 114 0.18 1.22 -10.17
N GLY A 115 0.38 1.31 -11.48
CA GLY A 115 1.58 0.84 -12.16
C GLY A 115 2.38 1.99 -12.75
N ALA A 116 3.70 1.86 -12.70
CA ALA A 116 4.63 2.72 -13.42
C ALA A 116 5.30 1.92 -14.52
N LYS A 117 5.33 2.50 -15.73
CA LYS A 117 5.97 1.93 -16.92
C LYS A 117 7.13 2.80 -17.38
N ASN A 118 8.18 2.15 -17.88
CA ASN A 118 9.30 2.82 -18.53
C ASN A 118 8.95 3.27 -19.96
N ALA A 119 9.89 3.89 -20.64
CA ALA A 119 9.72 4.37 -22.02
C ALA A 119 9.44 3.23 -23.03
N GLN A 120 9.78 1.99 -22.70
CA GLN A 120 9.51 0.79 -23.50
C GLN A 120 8.11 0.22 -23.24
N GLY A 121 7.36 0.77 -22.29
CA GLY A 121 6.03 0.32 -21.92
C GLY A 121 6.02 -0.85 -20.91
N GLU A 122 7.18 -1.24 -20.39
CA GLU A 122 7.32 -2.30 -19.41
C GLU A 122 7.01 -1.80 -18.00
N MET A 123 6.31 -2.60 -17.19
CA MET A 123 6.05 -2.27 -15.80
C MET A 123 7.33 -2.38 -14.97
N VAL A 124 7.75 -1.27 -14.38
CA VAL A 124 8.98 -1.19 -13.55
C VAL A 124 8.69 -0.99 -12.07
N ALA A 125 7.47 -0.58 -11.71
CA ALA A 125 7.02 -0.47 -10.32
C ALA A 125 5.50 -0.59 -10.23
N GLY A 126 5.01 -0.93 -9.02
CA GLY A 126 3.59 -0.91 -8.71
C GLY A 126 3.32 -0.71 -7.24
N ILE A 127 2.15 -0.16 -6.94
CA ILE A 127 1.56 -0.08 -5.61
C ILE A 127 0.13 -0.61 -5.70
N LEU A 128 -0.11 -1.74 -5.03
CA LEU A 128 -1.46 -2.28 -4.86
C LEU A 128 -2.05 -1.68 -3.59
N VAL A 129 -3.20 -1.02 -3.74
CA VAL A 129 -3.88 -0.34 -2.63
C VAL A 129 -5.26 -0.91 -2.39
N TYR A 130 -5.69 -0.86 -1.12
CA TYR A 130 -7.06 -1.06 -0.71
C TYR A 130 -7.69 0.30 -0.41
N LEU A 131 -8.82 0.59 -1.03
CA LEU A 131 -9.55 1.83 -0.89
C LEU A 131 -10.72 1.62 0.06
N THR A 132 -10.80 2.46 1.09
CA THR A 132 -11.96 2.57 1.99
C THR A 132 -12.62 3.93 1.80
N THR A 133 -13.55 4.30 2.66
CA THR A 133 -14.21 5.63 2.57
C THR A 133 -13.23 6.79 2.77
N HIS A 134 -12.21 6.63 3.61
CA HIS A 134 -11.32 7.73 4.00
C HIS A 134 -9.84 7.43 3.83
N VAL A 135 -9.47 6.15 3.65
CA VAL A 135 -8.08 5.69 3.69
C VAL A 135 -7.72 4.96 2.42
N ILE A 136 -6.57 5.28 1.88
CA ILE A 136 -5.84 4.47 0.91
C ILE A 136 -4.81 3.66 1.71
N HIS A 137 -4.98 2.35 1.76
CA HIS A 137 -4.02 1.45 2.40
C HIS A 137 -3.11 0.81 1.36
N SER A 138 -1.80 0.90 1.53
CA SER A 138 -0.86 0.19 0.66
C SER A 138 -0.69 -1.26 1.11
N GLN A 139 -1.25 -2.18 0.34
CA GLN A 139 -1.11 -3.61 0.61
C GLN A 139 0.25 -4.15 0.16
N TYR A 140 0.70 -3.74 -1.03
CA TYR A 140 1.99 -4.13 -1.59
C TYR A 140 2.62 -2.98 -2.35
N ILE A 141 3.94 -2.82 -2.18
CA ILE A 141 4.79 -1.88 -2.93
C ILE A 141 5.98 -2.66 -3.46
N ALA A 142 6.20 -2.61 -4.76
CA ALA A 142 7.35 -3.28 -5.38
C ALA A 142 7.86 -2.51 -6.61
N ALA A 143 9.16 -2.60 -6.85
CA ALA A 143 9.79 -2.03 -8.03
C ALA A 143 11.00 -2.86 -8.45
N THR A 144 11.26 -2.92 -9.76
CA THR A 144 12.51 -3.46 -10.31
C THR A 144 13.70 -2.59 -9.90
N PRO A 145 14.94 -3.05 -10.06
CA PRO A 145 16.13 -2.20 -9.87
C PRO A 145 16.07 -0.91 -10.70
N GLU A 146 15.61 -0.99 -11.94
CA GLU A 146 15.38 0.16 -12.82
C GLU A 146 14.30 1.10 -12.24
N GLY A 147 13.14 0.58 -11.83
CA GLY A 147 12.07 1.36 -11.22
C GLY A 147 12.49 2.05 -9.92
N LYS A 148 13.36 1.42 -9.12
CA LYS A 148 13.96 2.05 -7.93
C LYS A 148 14.89 3.18 -8.32
N ALA A 149 15.74 2.94 -9.32
CA ALA A 149 16.72 3.93 -9.78
C ALA A 149 16.07 5.14 -10.45
N SER A 150 14.99 4.93 -11.21
CA SER A 150 14.26 6.00 -11.92
C SER A 150 13.31 6.83 -11.05
N GLY A 151 13.06 6.45 -9.79
CA GLY A 151 12.09 7.14 -8.92
C GLY A 151 10.63 6.78 -9.23
N ALA A 152 10.37 5.64 -9.89
CA ALA A 152 9.04 5.22 -10.29
C ALA A 152 8.06 5.07 -9.13
N VAL A 153 8.52 4.61 -7.95
CA VAL A 153 7.68 4.52 -6.74
C VAL A 153 7.26 5.91 -6.25
N ASP A 154 8.17 6.90 -6.28
CA ASP A 154 7.85 8.28 -5.90
C ASP A 154 6.84 8.90 -6.88
N ALA A 155 6.94 8.57 -8.19
CA ALA A 155 5.96 8.99 -9.19
C ALA A 155 4.57 8.40 -8.92
N ILE A 156 4.47 7.10 -8.59
CA ILE A 156 3.20 6.46 -8.22
C ILE A 156 2.63 7.13 -6.95
N MET A 157 3.46 7.30 -5.92
CA MET A 157 3.03 7.95 -4.67
C MET A 157 2.51 9.37 -4.92
N TYR A 158 3.14 10.12 -5.81
CA TYR A 158 2.69 11.46 -6.18
C TYR A 158 1.29 11.45 -6.78
N GLU A 159 0.99 10.51 -7.68
CA GLU A 159 -0.34 10.36 -8.28
C GLU A 159 -1.40 9.86 -7.27
N ILE A 160 -1.03 8.92 -6.40
CA ILE A 160 -1.93 8.43 -5.35
C ILE A 160 -2.30 9.57 -4.38
N LEU A 161 -1.32 10.37 -3.95
CA LEU A 161 -1.55 11.45 -2.97
C LEU A 161 -2.32 12.65 -3.54
N LYS A 162 -2.60 12.70 -4.85
CA LYS A 162 -3.54 13.65 -5.46
C LYS A 162 -5.00 13.22 -5.33
N GLN A 163 -5.23 11.95 -4.95
CA GLN A 163 -6.59 11.43 -4.85
C GLN A 163 -7.32 12.06 -3.66
N ASN A 164 -8.64 12.19 -3.76
CA ASN A 164 -9.48 12.81 -2.74
C ASN A 164 -9.78 11.84 -1.58
N TYR A 165 -8.73 11.45 -0.84
CA TYR A 165 -8.81 10.67 0.38
C TYR A 165 -8.23 11.47 1.54
N ARG A 166 -8.63 11.12 2.78
CA ARG A 166 -8.11 11.80 3.96
C ARG A 166 -6.73 11.27 4.36
N TYR A 167 -6.54 9.95 4.31
CA TYR A 167 -5.34 9.30 4.79
C TYR A 167 -4.73 8.36 3.75
N PHE A 168 -3.39 8.26 3.77
CA PHE A 168 -2.63 7.17 3.18
C PHE A 168 -1.92 6.39 4.29
N ASP A 169 -2.21 5.09 4.38
CA ASP A 169 -1.64 4.16 5.36
C ASP A 169 -0.63 3.23 4.68
N PHE A 170 0.58 3.20 5.21
CA PHE A 170 1.65 2.33 4.70
C PHE A 170 1.60 0.90 5.25
N GLY A 171 0.74 0.59 6.23
CA GLY A 171 0.64 -0.70 6.89
C GLY A 171 1.52 -0.89 8.10
#